data_d4609e5d8f200b83a5a5a971c071861e
#
_entry.id   d4609e5d8f200b83a5a5a971c071861e
#
_cell.length_a   1.000
_cell.length_b   1.000
_cell.length_c   1.000
_cell.angle_alpha   90.00
_cell.angle_beta   90.00
_cell.angle_gamma   90.00
#
_symmetry.space_group_name_H-M   'P 1'
#
loop_
_entity.id
_entity.type
_entity.pdbx_description
1 polymer ?
#
loop_
_entity_poly.entity_id
_entity_poly.type
_entity_poly.pdbx_seq_one_letter_code
_entity_poly.pdbx_strand_id
1 'polypeptide(L)'
;SDLHGRDNRTKARAVVDADGKVHALHVTVHANMGSWLSNFSTYIPTLSGSRTLTTVYAIPTASLRVLGIMTNTPAVDAYRGAGRPEANYVMERLMDMLADKMGIDRVEIRRRNMITSDLMPFSMVCGGTIDDGEIPELMDAALAHADHDGFEARKADSESRGMLRGFGVGMYLEQCGGGGDGGVKVSFRDDGTILVLAAQQENGQGHRTTLTQILSDR
;
A
#
# COMPACT_ATOMS: atom_id res chain seq x y z
N SER A 1 26.60 -9.75 -6.04
CA SER A 1 25.98 -8.62 -6.76
C SER A 1 24.67 -8.30 -6.08
N ASP A 2 24.41 -7.01 -5.84
CA ASP A 2 23.18 -6.57 -5.20
C ASP A 2 22.04 -6.53 -6.22
N LEU A 3 20.83 -6.78 -5.73
CA LEU A 3 19.59 -6.58 -6.46
C LEU A 3 18.96 -5.27 -6.00
N HIS A 4 18.40 -4.52 -6.94
CA HIS A 4 17.69 -3.29 -6.63
C HIS A 4 16.18 -3.55 -6.52
N GLY A 5 15.47 -2.71 -5.78
CA GLY A 5 14.01 -2.68 -5.75
C GLY A 5 13.47 -1.37 -6.28
N ARG A 6 12.22 -1.39 -6.77
CA ARG A 6 11.41 -0.19 -7.02
C ARG A 6 12.01 0.83 -7.98
N ASP A 7 12.26 0.44 -9.20
CA ASP A 7 12.70 1.35 -10.26
C ASP A 7 11.66 1.39 -11.39
N ASN A 8 10.62 2.19 -11.18
CA ASN A 8 9.50 2.32 -12.11
C ASN A 8 9.28 3.77 -12.51
N ARG A 9 9.01 3.98 -13.81
CA ARG A 9 8.46 5.23 -14.31
C ARG A 9 6.99 5.03 -14.62
N THR A 10 6.11 5.70 -13.86
CA THR A 10 4.67 5.52 -13.96
C THR A 10 3.99 6.78 -14.47
N LYS A 11 3.06 6.59 -15.40
CA LYS A 11 2.16 7.63 -15.91
C LYS A 11 0.74 7.24 -15.55
N ALA A 12 0.07 8.07 -14.74
CA ALA A 12 -1.31 7.86 -14.31
C ALA A 12 -2.22 8.98 -14.83
N ARG A 13 -3.46 8.63 -15.15
CA ARG A 13 -4.53 9.55 -15.50
C ARG A 13 -5.81 9.08 -14.82
N ALA A 14 -6.62 10.03 -14.35
CA ALA A 14 -7.93 9.76 -13.78
C ALA A 14 -9.02 10.56 -14.49
N VAL A 15 -10.20 9.97 -14.56
CA VAL A 15 -11.45 10.66 -14.92
C VAL A 15 -12.19 10.94 -13.62
N VAL A 16 -12.47 12.20 -13.37
CA VAL A 16 -13.03 12.71 -12.11
C VAL A 16 -14.20 13.63 -12.43
N ASP A 17 -15.27 13.54 -11.65
CA ASP A 17 -16.39 14.48 -11.76
C ASP A 17 -16.14 15.78 -10.98
N ALA A 18 -17.12 16.69 -11.02
CA ALA A 18 -17.04 17.98 -10.36
C ALA A 18 -16.96 17.87 -8.82
N ASP A 19 -17.46 16.77 -8.26
CA ASP A 19 -17.46 16.50 -6.82
C ASP A 19 -16.17 15.82 -6.36
N GLY A 20 -15.24 15.52 -7.24
CA GLY A 20 -13.97 14.86 -6.93
C GLY A 20 -14.05 13.33 -6.86
N LYS A 21 -15.15 12.72 -7.32
CA LYS A 21 -15.28 11.27 -7.40
C LYS A 21 -14.53 10.74 -8.62
N VAL A 22 -13.67 9.75 -8.40
CA VAL A 22 -12.88 9.11 -9.46
C VAL A 22 -13.69 7.98 -10.09
N HIS A 23 -13.94 8.09 -11.40
CA HIS A 23 -14.73 7.12 -12.18
C HIS A 23 -13.86 6.16 -12.99
N ALA A 24 -12.67 6.59 -13.39
CA ALA A 24 -11.77 5.74 -14.13
C ALA A 24 -10.29 6.08 -13.87
N LEU A 25 -9.46 5.07 -13.98
CA LEU A 25 -8.01 5.16 -13.83
C LEU A 25 -7.32 4.53 -15.04
N HIS A 26 -6.36 5.23 -15.64
CA HIS A 26 -5.47 4.66 -16.65
C HIS A 26 -4.02 4.82 -16.21
N VAL A 27 -3.31 3.70 -16.11
CA VAL A 27 -1.90 3.67 -15.63
C VAL A 27 -1.03 2.94 -16.64
N THR A 28 0.11 3.53 -16.97
CA THR A 28 1.19 2.89 -17.72
C THR A 28 2.45 2.88 -16.88
N VAL A 29 3.00 1.71 -16.64
CA VAL A 29 4.21 1.48 -15.88
C VAL A 29 5.33 1.04 -16.81
N HIS A 30 6.46 1.73 -16.81
CA HIS A 30 7.72 1.28 -17.37
C HIS A 30 8.56 0.77 -16.20
N ALA A 31 8.65 -0.54 -16.07
CA ALA A 31 9.35 -1.19 -14.96
C ALA A 31 10.75 -1.59 -15.41
N ASN A 32 11.78 -1.08 -14.74
CA ASN A 32 13.15 -1.53 -14.98
C ASN A 32 13.31 -2.98 -14.54
N MET A 33 13.84 -3.81 -15.42
CA MET A 33 14.16 -5.21 -15.16
C MET A 33 15.65 -5.43 -14.86
N GLY A 34 16.50 -4.43 -15.16
CA GLY A 34 17.95 -4.57 -15.11
C GLY A 34 18.50 -5.30 -16.32
N SER A 35 19.73 -5.78 -16.21
CA SER A 35 20.46 -6.47 -17.30
C SER A 35 20.11 -7.96 -17.42
N TRP A 36 19.49 -8.54 -16.41
CA TRP A 36 18.91 -9.90 -16.44
C TRP A 36 17.65 -9.96 -15.57
N LEU A 37 16.79 -10.95 -15.81
CA LEU A 37 15.58 -11.16 -15.01
C LEU A 37 15.93 -11.94 -13.74
N SER A 38 15.56 -11.39 -12.58
CA SER A 38 15.53 -12.12 -11.32
C SER A 38 14.22 -12.88 -11.14
N ASN A 39 14.09 -13.67 -10.06
CA ASN A 39 12.94 -14.55 -9.86
C ASN A 39 11.59 -13.81 -9.80
N PHE A 40 11.56 -12.62 -9.22
CA PHE A 40 10.31 -11.86 -9.01
C PHE A 40 10.22 -10.57 -9.82
N SER A 41 11.22 -10.25 -10.64
CA SER A 41 11.28 -8.99 -11.39
C SER A 41 10.03 -8.71 -12.23
N THR A 42 9.50 -9.73 -12.90
CA THR A 42 8.29 -9.61 -13.72
C THR A 42 7.00 -9.68 -12.90
N TYR A 43 6.99 -10.45 -11.81
CA TYR A 43 5.82 -10.64 -10.95
C TYR A 43 5.45 -9.36 -10.19
N ILE A 44 6.45 -8.61 -9.72
CA ILE A 44 6.25 -7.43 -8.88
C ILE A 44 5.41 -6.36 -9.56
N PRO A 45 5.77 -5.84 -10.75
CA PRO A 45 5.01 -4.77 -11.39
C PRO A 45 3.70 -5.25 -12.03
N THR A 46 3.58 -6.54 -12.35
CA THR A 46 2.41 -7.10 -13.05
C THR A 46 1.35 -7.60 -12.08
N LEU A 47 1.60 -8.68 -11.35
CA LEU A 47 0.60 -9.31 -10.50
C LEU A 47 0.51 -8.68 -9.12
N SER A 48 1.63 -8.46 -8.45
CA SER A 48 1.63 -7.96 -7.08
C SER A 48 1.16 -6.50 -7.00
N GLY A 49 1.77 -5.62 -7.80
CA GLY A 49 1.39 -4.20 -7.82
C GLY A 49 0.02 -3.93 -8.46
N SER A 50 -0.34 -4.70 -9.52
CA SER A 50 -1.60 -4.45 -10.22
C SER A 50 -2.83 -4.75 -9.38
N ARG A 51 -2.80 -5.83 -8.58
CA ARG A 51 -3.94 -6.24 -7.75
C ARG A 51 -4.32 -5.22 -6.68
N THR A 52 -3.39 -4.37 -6.29
CA THR A 52 -3.60 -3.33 -5.29
C THR A 52 -3.59 -1.92 -5.89
N LEU A 53 -3.71 -1.80 -7.21
CA LEU A 53 -3.56 -0.50 -7.91
C LEU A 53 -4.55 0.56 -7.42
N THR A 54 -5.82 0.18 -7.18
CA THR A 54 -6.84 1.12 -6.70
C THR A 54 -6.82 1.31 -5.19
N THR A 55 -5.97 0.57 -4.49
CA THR A 55 -5.78 0.64 -3.03
C THR A 55 -7.11 0.62 -2.26
N VAL A 56 -7.33 1.55 -1.37
CA VAL A 56 -8.54 1.68 -0.54
C VAL A 56 -9.67 2.48 -1.21
N TYR A 57 -9.56 2.77 -2.52
CA TYR A 57 -10.51 3.62 -3.22
C TYR A 57 -11.47 2.83 -4.11
N ALA A 58 -12.76 3.20 -4.04
CA ALA A 58 -13.85 2.59 -4.78
C ALA A 58 -13.88 3.08 -6.25
N ILE A 59 -12.84 2.73 -7.02
CA ILE A 59 -12.71 3.10 -8.43
C ILE A 59 -13.31 1.99 -9.29
N PRO A 60 -14.38 2.28 -10.06
CA PRO A 60 -15.13 1.24 -10.79
C PRO A 60 -14.44 0.77 -12.07
N THR A 61 -13.55 1.57 -12.64
CA THR A 61 -12.91 1.24 -13.92
C THR A 61 -11.42 1.53 -13.86
N ALA A 62 -10.61 0.58 -14.29
CA ALA A 62 -9.17 0.77 -14.41
C ALA A 62 -8.61 0.10 -15.66
N SER A 63 -7.59 0.72 -16.23
CA SER A 63 -6.75 0.16 -17.29
C SER A 63 -5.30 0.27 -16.89
N LEU A 64 -4.61 -0.86 -16.85
CA LEU A 64 -3.20 -0.94 -16.52
C LEU A 64 -2.41 -1.54 -17.67
N ARG A 65 -1.33 -0.88 -18.06
CA ARG A 65 -0.32 -1.38 -18.98
C ARG A 65 1.03 -1.40 -18.30
N VAL A 66 1.66 -2.55 -18.25
CA VAL A 66 3.02 -2.72 -17.70
C VAL A 66 3.97 -3.12 -18.82
N LEU A 67 5.09 -2.43 -18.91
CA LEU A 67 6.18 -2.67 -19.85
C LEU A 67 7.44 -2.95 -19.05
N GLY A 68 7.96 -4.19 -19.15
CA GLY A 68 9.27 -4.54 -18.61
C GLY A 68 10.37 -4.04 -19.55
N ILE A 69 11.28 -3.25 -19.03
CA ILE A 69 12.35 -2.61 -19.81
C ILE A 69 13.69 -3.19 -19.36
N MET A 70 14.37 -3.88 -20.27
CA MET A 70 15.74 -4.34 -20.02
C MET A 70 16.69 -3.15 -20.09
N THR A 71 17.58 -3.04 -19.13
CA THR A 71 18.57 -1.96 -19.02
C THR A 71 19.95 -2.52 -18.67
N ASN A 72 20.96 -1.67 -18.59
CA ASN A 72 22.31 -2.04 -18.17
C ASN A 72 22.56 -1.82 -16.65
N THR A 73 21.51 -1.69 -15.87
CA THR A 73 21.59 -1.59 -14.41
C THR A 73 21.60 -2.98 -13.75
N PRO A 74 21.91 -3.10 -12.44
CA PRO A 74 21.65 -4.33 -11.70
C PRO A 74 20.22 -4.79 -11.86
N ALA A 75 19.99 -6.11 -11.73
CA ALA A 75 18.65 -6.67 -11.80
C ALA A 75 17.76 -6.11 -10.68
N VAL A 76 16.49 -5.95 -10.99
CA VAL A 76 15.46 -5.52 -10.03
C VAL A 76 14.74 -6.73 -9.49
N ASP A 77 14.55 -6.80 -8.18
CA ASP A 77 13.82 -7.89 -7.53
C ASP A 77 12.97 -7.37 -6.37
N ALA A 78 12.39 -8.32 -5.64
CA ALA A 78 11.49 -8.02 -4.55
C ALA A 78 12.17 -7.21 -3.43
N TYR A 79 11.54 -6.11 -3.06
CA TYR A 79 11.76 -5.44 -1.80
C TYR A 79 10.45 -5.43 -1.02
N ARG A 80 10.51 -5.47 0.30
CA ARG A 80 9.35 -5.58 1.20
C ARG A 80 8.14 -4.77 0.70
N GLY A 81 6.99 -5.44 0.54
CA GLY A 81 5.79 -4.89 -0.11
C GLY A 81 5.67 -5.19 -1.59
N ALA A 82 6.80 -5.41 -2.31
CA ALA A 82 6.89 -6.01 -3.65
C ALA A 82 5.81 -5.54 -4.65
N GLY A 83 5.82 -4.28 -5.02
CA GLY A 83 4.88 -3.66 -5.98
C GLY A 83 3.70 -2.94 -5.33
N ARG A 84 3.30 -3.30 -4.11
CA ARG A 84 2.20 -2.62 -3.40
C ARG A 84 2.60 -1.21 -2.94
N PRO A 85 3.83 -0.94 -2.43
CA PRO A 85 4.26 0.43 -2.17
C PRO A 85 4.23 1.33 -3.39
N GLU A 86 4.60 0.80 -4.56
CA GLU A 86 4.56 1.53 -5.82
C GLU A 86 3.13 1.87 -6.23
N ALA A 87 2.20 0.93 -6.09
CA ALA A 87 0.77 1.15 -6.36
C ALA A 87 0.19 2.20 -5.40
N ASN A 88 0.46 2.06 -4.10
CA ASN A 88 0.05 3.04 -3.09
C ASN A 88 0.61 4.43 -3.37
N TYR A 89 1.91 4.54 -3.68
CA TYR A 89 2.52 5.81 -4.01
C TYR A 89 1.85 6.50 -5.21
N VAL A 90 1.57 5.75 -6.28
CA VAL A 90 0.91 6.28 -7.47
C VAL A 90 -0.48 6.83 -7.13
N MET A 91 -1.27 6.07 -6.37
CA MET A 91 -2.61 6.48 -5.99
C MET A 91 -2.61 7.68 -5.04
N GLU A 92 -1.79 7.66 -4.00
CA GLU A 92 -1.73 8.73 -3.01
C GLU A 92 -1.25 10.06 -3.63
N ARG A 93 -0.25 9.98 -4.54
CA ARG A 93 0.18 11.16 -5.31
C ARG A 93 -0.90 11.66 -6.26
N LEU A 94 -1.65 10.75 -6.87
CA LEU A 94 -2.77 11.12 -7.74
C LEU A 94 -3.87 11.85 -6.94
N MET A 95 -4.21 11.35 -5.75
CA MET A 95 -5.18 12.00 -4.86
C MET A 95 -4.72 13.39 -4.43
N ASP A 96 -3.44 13.58 -4.09
CA ASP A 96 -2.90 14.90 -3.78
C ASP A 96 -3.00 15.87 -4.98
N MET A 97 -2.64 15.39 -6.18
CA MET A 97 -2.70 16.20 -7.40
C MET A 97 -4.14 16.55 -7.77
N LEU A 98 -5.10 15.67 -7.53
CA LEU A 98 -6.52 15.94 -7.74
C LEU A 98 -7.03 16.98 -6.73
N ALA A 99 -6.68 16.83 -5.45
CA ALA A 99 -7.00 17.79 -4.41
C ALA A 99 -6.53 19.20 -4.77
N ASP A 100 -5.25 19.33 -5.10
CA ASP A 100 -4.63 20.60 -5.48
C ASP A 100 -5.29 21.20 -6.74
N LYS A 101 -5.56 20.39 -7.77
CA LYS A 101 -6.15 20.85 -9.04
C LYS A 101 -7.63 21.28 -8.90
N MET A 102 -8.37 20.63 -8.02
CA MET A 102 -9.80 20.88 -7.82
C MET A 102 -10.07 21.85 -6.67
N GLY A 103 -9.06 22.23 -5.90
CA GLY A 103 -9.23 23.07 -4.70
C GLY A 103 -9.99 22.36 -3.59
N ILE A 104 -9.94 21.04 -3.54
CA ILE A 104 -10.55 20.21 -2.51
C ILE A 104 -9.48 19.84 -1.49
N ASP A 105 -9.84 19.81 -0.21
CA ASP A 105 -8.93 19.37 0.86
C ASP A 105 -8.42 17.95 0.61
N ARG A 106 -7.14 17.68 0.98
CA ARG A 106 -6.48 16.38 0.71
C ARG A 106 -7.07 15.22 1.50
N VAL A 107 -7.59 15.48 2.68
CA VAL A 107 -8.33 14.48 3.46
C VAL A 107 -9.68 14.22 2.83
N GLU A 108 -10.38 15.30 2.49
CA GLU A 108 -11.73 15.25 1.93
C GLU A 108 -11.79 14.54 0.56
N ILE A 109 -10.84 14.77 -0.34
CA ILE A 109 -10.79 14.06 -1.64
C ILE A 109 -10.65 12.55 -1.45
N ARG A 110 -9.87 12.12 -0.44
CA ARG A 110 -9.73 10.71 -0.07
C ARG A 110 -11.04 10.16 0.46
N ARG A 111 -11.66 10.85 1.40
CA ARG A 111 -12.94 10.46 2.01
C ARG A 111 -14.03 10.21 0.98
N ARG A 112 -14.17 11.08 -0.01
CA ARG A 112 -15.13 10.95 -1.10
C ARG A 112 -14.94 9.69 -1.95
N ASN A 113 -13.75 9.15 -1.97
CA ASN A 113 -13.37 8.03 -2.83
C ASN A 113 -13.15 6.71 -2.09
N MET A 114 -13.09 6.70 -0.76
CA MET A 114 -12.84 5.50 0.02
C MET A 114 -13.93 4.44 -0.12
N ILE A 115 -13.52 3.19 -0.01
CA ILE A 115 -14.41 2.06 0.19
C ILE A 115 -14.93 2.12 1.62
N THR A 116 -16.24 2.17 1.78
CA THR A 116 -16.93 2.19 3.06
C THR A 116 -17.40 0.79 3.44
N SER A 117 -17.67 0.53 4.72
CA SER A 117 -18.06 -0.78 5.23
C SER A 117 -19.35 -1.33 4.60
N ASP A 118 -20.28 -0.45 4.20
CA ASP A 118 -21.51 -0.83 3.49
C ASP A 118 -21.29 -1.35 2.06
N LEU A 119 -20.10 -1.09 1.47
CA LEU A 119 -19.70 -1.62 0.17
C LEU A 119 -19.00 -2.98 0.27
N MET A 120 -18.68 -3.44 1.48
CA MET A 120 -17.93 -4.67 1.68
C MET A 120 -18.85 -5.91 1.73
N PRO A 121 -18.42 -7.05 1.19
CA PRO A 121 -17.12 -7.28 0.53
C PRO A 121 -17.00 -6.56 -0.83
N PHE A 122 -15.95 -5.76 -0.99
CA PHE A 122 -15.72 -4.96 -2.20
C PHE A 122 -14.74 -5.66 -3.15
N SER A 123 -15.19 -6.00 -4.35
CA SER A 123 -14.34 -6.55 -5.40
C SER A 123 -13.63 -5.43 -6.15
N MET A 124 -12.32 -5.34 -5.99
CA MET A 124 -11.50 -4.33 -6.66
C MET A 124 -11.42 -4.62 -8.17
N VAL A 125 -11.49 -3.58 -8.99
CA VAL A 125 -11.45 -3.69 -10.47
C VAL A 125 -10.15 -4.32 -11.00
N CYS A 126 -9.06 -4.23 -10.24
CA CYS A 126 -7.76 -4.80 -10.61
C CYS A 126 -7.54 -6.22 -10.04
N GLY A 127 -8.54 -6.80 -9.40
CA GLY A 127 -8.50 -8.11 -8.74
C GLY A 127 -8.20 -7.99 -7.25
N GLY A 128 -8.63 -8.98 -6.52
CA GLY A 128 -8.63 -8.98 -5.06
C GLY A 128 -9.97 -8.47 -4.48
N THR A 129 -10.20 -8.78 -3.23
CA THR A 129 -11.41 -8.40 -2.50
C THR A 129 -11.00 -7.82 -1.15
N ILE A 130 -11.61 -6.71 -0.78
CA ILE A 130 -11.58 -6.19 0.59
C ILE A 130 -12.85 -6.71 1.25
N ASP A 131 -12.68 -7.63 2.17
CA ASP A 131 -13.77 -8.42 2.77
C ASP A 131 -14.35 -7.76 4.01
N ASP A 132 -13.54 -6.98 4.73
CA ASP A 132 -13.93 -6.30 5.96
C ASP A 132 -13.01 -5.09 6.22
N GLY A 133 -13.46 -4.15 7.06
CA GLY A 133 -12.68 -3.03 7.54
C GLY A 133 -13.46 -1.72 7.70
N GLU A 134 -12.89 -0.84 8.51
CA GLU A 134 -13.40 0.50 8.81
C GLU A 134 -12.40 1.54 8.27
N ILE A 135 -12.30 1.64 6.92
CA ILE A 135 -11.24 2.41 6.25
C ILE A 135 -11.36 3.93 6.54
N PRO A 136 -12.56 4.55 6.42
CA PRO A 136 -12.73 5.96 6.78
C PRO A 136 -12.43 6.23 8.26
N GLU A 137 -12.89 5.35 9.14
CA GLU A 137 -12.73 5.46 10.59
C GLU A 137 -11.25 5.34 11.00
N LEU A 138 -10.50 4.46 10.31
CA LEU A 138 -9.04 4.35 10.51
C LEU A 138 -8.33 5.67 10.15
N MET A 139 -8.73 6.31 9.05
CA MET A 139 -8.20 7.62 8.69
C MET A 139 -8.55 8.68 9.75
N ASP A 140 -9.79 8.69 10.23
CA ASP A 140 -10.23 9.64 11.27
C ASP A 140 -9.46 9.46 12.58
N ALA A 141 -9.25 8.22 13.00
CA ALA A 141 -8.44 7.91 14.17
C ALA A 141 -6.98 8.37 14.01
N ALA A 142 -6.40 8.18 12.83
CA ALA A 142 -5.04 8.63 12.53
C ALA A 142 -4.93 10.16 12.53
N LEU A 143 -5.90 10.87 11.95
CA LEU A 143 -5.96 12.33 11.95
C LEU A 143 -6.11 12.89 13.36
N ALA A 144 -7.00 12.31 14.18
CA ALA A 144 -7.17 12.69 15.57
C ALA A 144 -5.89 12.46 16.39
N HIS A 145 -5.23 11.30 16.21
CA HIS A 145 -3.98 10.99 16.90
C HIS A 145 -2.83 11.93 16.50
N ALA A 146 -2.81 12.38 15.26
CA ALA A 146 -1.83 13.34 14.74
C ALA A 146 -2.16 14.79 15.11
N ASP A 147 -3.27 15.05 15.79
CA ASP A 147 -3.81 16.39 16.05
C ASP A 147 -3.86 17.23 14.77
N HIS A 148 -4.55 16.69 13.75
CA HIS A 148 -4.68 17.36 12.46
C HIS A 148 -5.29 18.75 12.56
N ASP A 149 -6.30 18.95 13.42
CA ASP A 149 -6.98 20.22 13.61
C ASP A 149 -6.04 21.30 14.18
N GLY A 150 -5.04 20.90 14.97
CA GLY A 150 -4.00 21.81 15.49
C GLY A 150 -2.85 22.08 14.50
N PHE A 151 -2.88 21.53 13.28
CA PHE A 151 -1.75 21.62 12.35
C PHE A 151 -1.42 23.05 11.93
N GLU A 152 -2.40 23.89 11.59
CA GLU A 152 -2.16 25.27 11.15
C GLU A 152 -1.52 26.12 12.25
N ALA A 153 -1.91 25.94 13.51
CA ALA A 153 -1.27 26.60 14.64
C ALA A 153 0.20 26.18 14.81
N ARG A 154 0.48 24.86 14.70
CA ARG A 154 1.85 24.33 14.75
C ARG A 154 2.71 24.79 13.57
N LYS A 155 2.11 24.96 12.40
CA LYS A 155 2.77 25.48 11.21
C LYS A 155 3.16 26.94 11.40
N ALA A 156 2.22 27.78 11.84
CA ALA A 156 2.49 29.19 12.13
C ALA A 156 3.58 29.36 13.21
N ASP A 157 3.56 28.57 14.28
CA ASP A 157 4.63 28.56 15.29
C ASP A 157 5.99 28.20 14.67
N SER A 158 6.04 27.18 13.81
CA SER A 158 7.29 26.79 13.12
C SER A 158 7.81 27.90 12.21
N GLU A 159 6.93 28.55 11.45
CA GLU A 159 7.27 29.66 10.56
C GLU A 159 7.80 30.87 11.33
N SER A 160 7.24 31.17 12.50
CA SER A 160 7.73 32.24 13.37
C SER A 160 9.17 32.04 13.86
N ARG A 161 9.63 30.79 13.84
CA ARG A 161 10.99 30.37 14.19
C ARG A 161 11.88 30.13 12.95
N GLY A 162 11.44 30.54 11.74
CA GLY A 162 12.16 30.36 10.49
C GLY A 162 12.21 28.90 9.99
N MET A 163 11.31 28.03 10.47
CA MET A 163 11.22 26.64 10.07
C MET A 163 9.97 26.39 9.21
N LEU A 164 10.05 25.39 8.32
CA LEU A 164 8.90 24.92 7.55
C LEU A 164 8.32 23.67 8.20
N ARG A 165 6.99 23.58 8.22
CA ARG A 165 6.26 22.39 8.66
C ARG A 165 5.31 21.95 7.56
N GLY A 166 5.39 20.68 7.17
CA GLY A 166 4.53 20.05 6.19
C GLY A 166 3.58 19.05 6.83
N PHE A 167 2.46 18.83 6.15
CA PHE A 167 1.50 17.77 6.42
C PHE A 167 1.38 16.86 5.20
N GLY A 168 1.27 15.57 5.43
CA GLY A 168 0.98 14.58 4.42
C GLY A 168 0.09 13.49 4.99
N VAL A 169 -0.89 13.04 4.23
CA VAL A 169 -1.74 11.91 4.53
C VAL A 169 -1.64 10.89 3.41
N GLY A 170 -1.58 9.62 3.77
CA GLY A 170 -1.59 8.52 2.80
C GLY A 170 -2.28 7.32 3.42
N MET A 171 -3.11 6.65 2.62
CA MET A 171 -3.73 5.38 2.97
C MET A 171 -2.95 4.26 2.31
N TYR A 172 -2.75 3.18 3.03
CA TYR A 172 -1.97 2.04 2.55
C TYR A 172 -2.79 0.76 2.59
N LEU A 173 -2.83 0.04 1.47
CA LEU A 173 -3.39 -1.29 1.39
C LEU A 173 -2.27 -2.31 1.22
N GLU A 174 -2.23 -3.30 2.10
CA GLU A 174 -1.33 -4.44 2.01
C GLU A 174 -2.12 -5.74 2.02
N GLN A 175 -1.72 -6.68 1.21
CA GLN A 175 -2.30 -8.02 1.21
C GLN A 175 -1.57 -8.89 2.23
N CYS A 176 -2.30 -9.42 3.20
CA CYS A 176 -1.76 -10.39 4.15
C CYS A 176 -1.58 -11.75 3.50
N GLY A 177 -0.40 -12.34 3.70
CA GLY A 177 -0.08 -13.68 3.19
C GLY A 177 0.45 -13.71 1.77
N GLY A 178 0.99 -14.85 1.42
CA GLY A 178 1.45 -15.25 0.09
C GLY A 178 0.70 -16.48 -0.38
N GLY A 179 0.89 -16.87 -1.64
CA GLY A 179 0.35 -18.14 -2.13
C GLY A 179 1.09 -19.32 -1.50
N GLY A 180 0.34 -20.31 -1.03
CA GLY A 180 0.88 -21.56 -0.51
C GLY A 180 0.29 -21.95 0.85
N ASP A 181 0.21 -23.24 1.10
CA ASP A 181 -0.22 -23.79 2.37
C ASP A 181 0.92 -23.68 3.40
N GLY A 182 0.81 -22.70 4.29
CA GLY A 182 1.72 -22.55 5.42
C GLY A 182 1.29 -23.42 6.58
N GLY A 183 1.93 -24.57 6.75
CA GLY A 183 1.72 -25.41 7.94
C GLY A 183 2.40 -24.82 9.18
N VAL A 184 1.74 -24.95 10.33
CA VAL A 184 2.34 -24.71 11.64
C VAL A 184 2.34 -26.02 12.42
N LYS A 185 3.52 -26.40 12.97
CA LYS A 185 3.66 -27.55 13.86
C LYS A 185 4.01 -27.06 15.26
N VAL A 186 3.20 -27.45 16.22
CA VAL A 186 3.44 -27.18 17.65
C VAL A 186 3.85 -28.49 18.33
N SER A 187 4.90 -28.47 19.14
CA SER A 187 5.40 -29.62 19.87
C SER A 187 5.76 -29.21 21.29
N PHE A 188 5.29 -29.97 22.26
CA PHE A 188 5.67 -29.84 23.66
C PHE A 188 6.94 -30.67 23.92
N ARG A 189 7.91 -30.10 24.59
CA ARG A 189 9.18 -30.72 24.91
C ARG A 189 9.23 -31.15 26.38
N ASP A 190 10.07 -32.11 26.67
CA ASP A 190 10.25 -32.65 28.04
C ASP A 190 10.82 -31.62 29.05
N ASP A 191 11.47 -30.57 28.52
CA ASP A 191 11.97 -29.44 29.29
C ASP A 191 10.92 -28.37 29.64
N GLY A 192 9.65 -28.62 29.26
CA GLY A 192 8.54 -27.69 29.48
C GLY A 192 8.44 -26.58 28.48
N THR A 193 9.30 -26.55 27.46
CA THR A 193 9.20 -25.54 26.39
C THR A 193 8.27 -25.99 25.27
N ILE A 194 7.75 -25.03 24.54
CA ILE A 194 6.91 -25.26 23.34
C ILE A 194 7.71 -24.87 22.09
N LEU A 195 7.92 -25.84 21.20
CA LEU A 195 8.52 -25.59 19.90
C LEU A 195 7.43 -25.32 18.86
N VAL A 196 7.53 -24.17 18.19
CA VAL A 196 6.69 -23.81 17.06
C VAL A 196 7.53 -23.76 15.79
N LEU A 197 7.15 -24.58 14.82
CA LEU A 197 7.72 -24.52 13.46
C LEU A 197 6.66 -23.93 12.54
N ALA A 198 6.94 -22.76 12.01
CA ALA A 198 6.10 -22.06 11.03
C ALA A 198 6.79 -22.06 9.67
N ALA A 199 6.02 -22.24 8.61
CA ALA A 199 6.54 -22.28 7.24
C ALA A 199 6.92 -20.87 6.72
N GLN A 200 6.45 -19.81 7.38
CA GLN A 200 6.69 -18.44 6.95
C GLN A 200 8.07 -17.95 7.35
N GLN A 201 8.73 -17.31 6.40
CA GLN A 201 10.02 -16.67 6.64
C GLN A 201 9.83 -15.38 7.48
N GLU A 202 10.72 -15.15 8.43
CA GLU A 202 10.77 -13.90 9.19
C GLU A 202 11.51 -12.82 8.39
N ASN A 203 10.78 -11.77 7.99
CA ASN A 203 11.31 -10.61 7.26
C ASN A 203 11.11 -9.30 8.04
N GLY A 204 11.02 -9.38 9.35
CA GLY A 204 10.78 -8.25 10.24
C GLY A 204 9.30 -7.95 10.50
N GLN A 205 8.37 -8.85 10.17
CA GLN A 205 6.95 -8.69 10.45
C GLN A 205 6.53 -9.12 11.87
N GLY A 206 7.49 -9.53 12.72
CA GLY A 206 7.26 -9.80 14.12
C GLY A 206 6.63 -11.16 14.42
N HIS A 207 6.83 -12.18 13.58
CA HIS A 207 6.26 -13.51 13.76
C HIS A 207 6.59 -14.12 15.11
N ARG A 208 7.82 -13.95 15.59
CA ARG A 208 8.23 -14.48 16.91
C ARG A 208 7.33 -13.95 18.02
N THR A 209 7.10 -12.66 18.06
CA THR A 209 6.26 -12.02 19.08
C THR A 209 4.80 -12.44 18.92
N THR A 210 4.25 -12.29 17.71
CA THR A 210 2.84 -12.57 17.43
C THR A 210 2.47 -14.03 17.69
N LEU A 211 3.29 -14.99 17.22
CA LEU A 211 3.03 -16.41 17.43
C LEU A 211 3.17 -16.80 18.91
N THR A 212 4.10 -16.17 19.64
CA THR A 212 4.23 -16.39 21.08
C THR A 212 2.99 -15.89 21.82
N GLN A 213 2.49 -14.69 21.50
CA GLN A 213 1.26 -14.15 22.11
C GLN A 213 0.06 -15.07 21.85
N ILE A 214 -0.18 -15.44 20.57
CA ILE A 214 -1.30 -16.33 20.21
C ILE A 214 -1.27 -17.64 21.00
N LEU A 215 -0.09 -18.23 21.20
CA LEU A 215 0.04 -19.48 21.95
C LEU A 215 -0.08 -19.31 23.46
N SER A 216 0.34 -18.16 24.00
CA SER A 216 0.23 -17.87 25.43
C SER A 216 -1.20 -17.55 25.86
N ASP A 217 -2.01 -17.04 24.94
CA ASP A 217 -3.41 -16.66 25.19
C ASP A 217 -4.38 -17.83 25.04
N ARG A 218 -3.90 -19.02 24.60
CA ARG A 218 -4.68 -20.25 24.37
C ARG A 218 -4.39 -21.33 25.39
#